data_4db0280e25ba4645ba5a25a4f9a28791
#
_entry.id   4db0280e25ba4645ba5a25a4f9a28791
#
_cell.length_a   1.000
_cell.length_b   1.000
_cell.length_c   1.000
_cell.angle_alpha   90.00
_cell.angle_beta   90.00
_cell.angle_gamma   90.00
#
_symmetry.space_group_name_H-M   'P 1'
#
loop_
_entity.id
_entity.type
_entity.pdbx_description
1 polymer ?
#
loop_
_entity_poly.entity_id
_entity_poly.type
_entity_poly.pdbx_seq_one_letter_code
_entity_poly.pdbx_strand_id
1 'polypeptide(L)'
;ELQEQGANNINLVTPTHFVPQIIAALDQARKKGLNLPIVYNTSGYEKVETLRRLNGHVDVYLPDFKYLDPEHAKKYSGAEDYPEVAKRALAEMIRQTGVPQFDEQGIMEKGVIVRHLLLPGCLRDARRIVKYLYETYGDQIYMSLMNQYTPLDTLNREKYPELAKKVTKKAYDVLVDYAINLGVEQAFIQEGETAKESFIPDFSYEGV
;
A
#
# COMPACT_ATOMS: atom_id res chain seq x y z
N GLU A 1 16.19 -19.67 -6.29
CA GLU A 1 17.11 -19.12 -5.26
C GLU A 1 16.32 -18.56 -4.06
N LEU A 2 15.51 -17.48 -4.16
CA LEU A 2 14.74 -16.96 -3.02
C LEU A 2 13.77 -17.99 -2.44
N GLN A 3 13.11 -18.76 -3.28
CA GLN A 3 12.22 -19.85 -2.87
C GLN A 3 12.99 -20.97 -2.12
N GLU A 4 14.19 -21.31 -2.57
CA GLU A 4 15.08 -22.29 -1.91
C GLU A 4 15.61 -21.77 -0.57
N GLN A 5 15.67 -20.45 -0.39
CA GLN A 5 16.05 -19.79 0.85
C GLN A 5 14.88 -19.67 1.85
N GLY A 6 13.67 -20.13 1.48
CA GLY A 6 12.50 -20.11 2.34
C GLY A 6 11.76 -18.76 2.37
N ALA A 7 11.87 -17.97 1.30
CA ALA A 7 11.07 -16.74 1.18
C ALA A 7 9.57 -17.08 1.14
N ASN A 8 8.75 -16.28 1.83
CA ASN A 8 7.30 -16.47 1.87
C ASN A 8 6.56 -15.95 0.63
N ASN A 9 7.17 -15.00 -0.10
CA ASN A 9 6.60 -14.41 -1.31
C ASN A 9 7.67 -13.73 -2.16
N ILE A 10 7.29 -13.32 -3.37
CA ILE A 10 8.08 -12.42 -4.23
C ILE A 10 7.39 -11.05 -4.23
N ASN A 11 8.04 -10.06 -3.63
CA ASN A 11 7.49 -8.70 -3.53
C ASN A 11 8.03 -7.81 -4.65
N LEU A 12 7.14 -7.41 -5.56
CA LEU A 12 7.42 -6.50 -6.66
C LEU A 12 7.13 -5.06 -6.20
N VAL A 13 8.18 -4.30 -5.94
CA VAL A 13 8.05 -2.93 -5.43
C VAL A 13 8.04 -1.93 -6.58
N THR A 14 6.98 -1.12 -6.66
CA THR A 14 6.76 -0.08 -7.69
C THR A 14 6.92 -0.60 -9.14
N PRO A 15 6.29 -1.72 -9.50
CA PRO A 15 6.60 -2.46 -10.72
C PRO A 15 5.86 -1.95 -11.96
N THR A 16 5.05 -0.89 -11.85
CA THR A 16 4.10 -0.39 -12.86
C THR A 16 4.72 -0.21 -14.24
N HIS A 17 5.96 0.30 -14.30
CA HIS A 17 6.64 0.58 -15.56
C HIS A 17 7.11 -0.69 -16.31
N PHE A 18 7.17 -1.83 -15.62
CA PHE A 18 7.73 -3.08 -16.12
C PHE A 18 6.69 -4.21 -16.24
N VAL A 19 5.40 -3.91 -16.20
CA VAL A 19 4.33 -4.91 -16.22
C VAL A 19 4.47 -5.93 -17.37
N PRO A 20 4.74 -5.56 -18.63
CA PRO A 20 4.91 -6.55 -19.69
C PRO A 20 6.08 -7.51 -19.46
N GLN A 21 7.21 -6.98 -18.98
CA GLN A 21 8.41 -7.77 -18.69
C GLN A 21 8.19 -8.68 -17.48
N ILE A 22 7.49 -8.18 -16.45
CA ILE A 22 7.14 -8.94 -15.25
C ILE A 22 6.24 -10.12 -15.62
N ILE A 23 5.22 -9.93 -16.42
CA ILE A 23 4.33 -11.01 -16.88
C ILE A 23 5.16 -12.10 -17.59
N ALA A 24 5.99 -11.70 -18.54
CA ALA A 24 6.84 -12.65 -19.27
C ALA A 24 7.81 -13.39 -18.36
N ALA A 25 8.39 -12.71 -17.37
CA ALA A 25 9.30 -13.31 -16.40
C ALA A 25 8.57 -14.29 -15.46
N LEU A 26 7.39 -13.92 -14.95
CA LEU A 26 6.58 -14.78 -14.09
C LEU A 26 6.10 -16.03 -14.83
N ASP A 27 5.69 -15.94 -16.10
CA ASP A 27 5.31 -17.08 -16.93
C ASP A 27 6.47 -18.07 -17.11
N GLN A 28 7.68 -17.55 -17.30
CA GLN A 28 8.87 -18.39 -17.38
C GLN A 28 9.25 -19.01 -16.02
N ALA A 29 9.19 -18.23 -14.94
CA ALA A 29 9.55 -18.68 -13.60
C ALA A 29 8.57 -19.77 -13.10
N ARG A 30 7.26 -19.61 -13.35
CA ARG A 30 6.25 -20.62 -13.01
C ARG A 30 6.48 -21.95 -13.76
N LYS A 31 6.86 -21.89 -15.04
CA LYS A 31 7.24 -23.09 -15.80
C LYS A 31 8.48 -23.80 -15.23
N LYS A 32 9.31 -23.08 -14.48
CA LYS A 32 10.52 -23.60 -13.79
C LYS A 32 10.27 -23.97 -12.33
N GLY A 33 9.03 -23.95 -11.86
CA GLY A 33 8.65 -24.39 -10.52
C GLY A 33 8.51 -23.27 -9.48
N LEU A 34 8.40 -21.99 -9.88
CA LEU A 34 8.03 -20.92 -8.94
C LEU A 34 6.58 -21.14 -8.47
N ASN A 35 6.40 -21.29 -7.16
CA ASN A 35 5.11 -21.48 -6.50
C ASN A 35 4.83 -20.46 -5.39
N LEU A 36 5.76 -19.53 -5.13
CA LEU A 36 5.56 -18.47 -4.14
C LEU A 36 4.48 -17.47 -4.59
N PRO A 37 3.68 -16.96 -3.65
CA PRO A 37 2.76 -15.84 -3.91
C PRO A 37 3.50 -14.62 -4.45
N ILE A 38 2.90 -13.95 -5.41
CA ILE A 38 3.42 -12.71 -5.99
C ILE A 38 2.70 -11.53 -5.36
N VAL A 39 3.45 -10.67 -4.68
CA VAL A 39 2.96 -9.43 -4.06
C VAL A 39 3.26 -8.24 -4.99
N TYR A 40 2.24 -7.47 -5.33
CA TYR A 40 2.35 -6.27 -6.15
C TYR A 40 2.18 -5.01 -5.28
N ASN A 41 3.31 -4.39 -4.92
CA ASN A 41 3.38 -3.23 -4.04
C ASN A 41 3.40 -1.94 -4.88
N THR A 42 2.37 -1.11 -4.76
CA THR A 42 2.12 0.02 -5.65
C THR A 42 1.62 1.26 -4.90
N SER A 43 1.82 2.43 -5.51
CA SER A 43 1.25 3.69 -5.03
C SER A 43 -0.28 3.78 -5.12
N GLY A 44 -0.95 2.78 -5.71
CA GLY A 44 -2.38 2.80 -5.98
C GLY A 44 -2.80 3.65 -7.19
N TYR A 45 -1.89 4.41 -7.79
CA TYR A 45 -2.17 5.24 -8.97
C TYR A 45 -1.95 4.44 -10.25
N GLU A 46 -2.86 3.50 -10.51
CA GLU A 46 -2.74 2.51 -11.59
C GLU A 46 -3.87 2.64 -12.63
N LYS A 47 -3.52 2.40 -13.89
CA LYS A 47 -4.54 2.24 -14.94
C LYS A 47 -5.20 0.87 -14.81
N VAL A 48 -6.53 0.83 -14.85
CA VAL A 48 -7.31 -0.41 -14.76
C VAL A 48 -6.92 -1.39 -15.87
N GLU A 49 -6.64 -0.89 -17.07
CA GLU A 49 -6.21 -1.71 -18.22
C GLU A 49 -4.88 -2.41 -17.96
N THR A 50 -3.96 -1.73 -17.24
CA THR A 50 -2.66 -2.31 -16.85
C THR A 50 -2.88 -3.40 -15.81
N LEU A 51 -3.72 -3.16 -14.79
CA LEU A 51 -4.07 -4.15 -13.78
C LEU A 51 -4.75 -5.39 -14.38
N ARG A 52 -5.64 -5.20 -15.35
CA ARG A 52 -6.29 -6.33 -16.04
C ARG A 52 -5.31 -7.27 -16.71
N ARG A 53 -4.18 -6.77 -17.18
CA ARG A 53 -3.10 -7.61 -17.75
C ARG A 53 -2.39 -8.46 -16.71
N LEU A 54 -2.40 -8.04 -15.45
CA LEU A 54 -1.82 -8.77 -14.33
C LEU A 54 -2.74 -9.85 -13.76
N ASN A 55 -3.98 -9.96 -14.25
CA ASN A 55 -4.93 -10.95 -13.75
C ASN A 55 -4.37 -12.37 -13.89
N GLY A 56 -4.33 -13.10 -12.77
CA GLY A 56 -3.74 -14.44 -12.67
C GLY A 56 -2.21 -14.47 -12.49
N HIS A 57 -1.53 -13.32 -12.45
CA HIS A 57 -0.08 -13.23 -12.20
C HIS A 57 0.24 -12.71 -10.81
N VAL A 58 -0.65 -11.94 -10.21
CA VAL A 58 -0.51 -11.36 -8.86
C VAL A 58 -1.48 -12.05 -7.91
N ASP A 59 -0.98 -12.42 -6.76
CA ASP A 59 -1.74 -13.09 -5.72
C ASP A 59 -2.16 -12.11 -4.61
N VAL A 60 -1.27 -11.20 -4.23
CA VAL A 60 -1.54 -10.18 -3.20
C VAL A 60 -1.26 -8.78 -3.76
N TYR A 61 -2.25 -7.90 -3.72
CA TYR A 61 -2.04 -6.48 -3.98
C TYR A 61 -1.80 -5.72 -2.68
N LEU A 62 -0.78 -4.85 -2.71
CA LEU A 62 -0.40 -3.99 -1.59
C LEU A 62 -0.41 -2.52 -2.02
N PRO A 63 -1.61 -1.96 -2.36
CA PRO A 63 -1.72 -0.58 -2.80
C PRO A 63 -1.67 0.40 -1.63
N ASP A 64 -1.05 1.56 -1.86
CA ASP A 64 -1.30 2.73 -1.04
C ASP A 64 -2.64 3.36 -1.40
N PHE A 65 -3.37 3.85 -0.40
CA PHE A 65 -4.48 4.79 -0.59
C PHE A 65 -4.13 6.09 0.13
N LYS A 66 -3.49 7.02 -0.62
CA LYS A 66 -2.79 8.18 -0.03
C LYS A 66 -3.73 9.31 0.34
N TYR A 67 -4.68 9.64 -0.53
CA TYR A 67 -5.57 10.79 -0.42
C TYR A 67 -6.98 10.45 -0.87
N LEU A 68 -7.98 11.00 -0.20
CA LEU A 68 -9.35 11.08 -0.66
C LEU A 68 -9.73 12.52 -1.04
N ASP A 69 -8.95 13.50 -0.56
CA ASP A 69 -9.11 14.90 -0.89
C ASP A 69 -8.27 15.25 -2.14
N PRO A 70 -8.90 15.70 -3.26
CA PRO A 70 -8.19 16.07 -4.47
C PRO A 70 -7.19 17.22 -4.26
N GLU A 71 -7.46 18.14 -3.32
CA GLU A 71 -6.56 19.25 -3.01
C GLU A 71 -5.27 18.75 -2.34
N HIS A 72 -5.37 17.76 -1.44
CA HIS A 72 -4.19 17.10 -0.87
C HIS A 72 -3.41 16.34 -1.94
N ALA A 73 -4.10 15.61 -2.81
CA ALA A 73 -3.49 14.87 -3.91
C ALA A 73 -2.74 15.79 -4.87
N LYS A 74 -3.34 16.93 -5.25
CA LYS A 74 -2.72 17.97 -6.06
C LYS A 74 -1.52 18.59 -5.36
N LYS A 75 -1.70 18.98 -4.08
CA LYS A 75 -0.68 19.69 -3.29
C LYS A 75 0.57 18.86 -3.08
N TYR A 76 0.43 17.59 -2.70
CA TYR A 76 1.55 16.74 -2.27
C TYR A 76 2.09 15.82 -3.36
N SER A 77 1.30 15.52 -4.39
CA SER A 77 1.70 14.57 -5.43
C SER A 77 1.48 15.08 -6.86
N GLY A 78 0.90 16.28 -7.05
CA GLY A 78 0.62 16.83 -8.37
C GLY A 78 -0.45 16.06 -9.16
N ALA A 79 -1.21 15.17 -8.50
CA ALA A 79 -2.16 14.24 -9.09
C ALA A 79 -3.56 14.48 -8.51
N GLU A 80 -4.25 15.52 -8.98
CA GLU A 80 -5.57 15.93 -8.49
C GLU A 80 -6.64 14.82 -8.65
N ASP A 81 -6.49 14.00 -9.67
CA ASP A 81 -7.38 12.88 -9.98
C ASP A 81 -7.03 11.57 -9.23
N TYR A 82 -5.99 11.60 -8.36
CA TYR A 82 -5.54 10.42 -7.60
C TYR A 82 -6.70 9.68 -6.90
N PRO A 83 -7.62 10.34 -6.19
CA PRO A 83 -8.68 9.63 -5.48
C PRO A 83 -9.55 8.77 -6.42
N GLU A 84 -9.90 9.30 -7.57
CA GLU A 84 -10.76 8.59 -8.52
C GLU A 84 -9.99 7.46 -9.26
N VAL A 85 -8.72 7.67 -9.53
CA VAL A 85 -7.86 6.63 -10.11
C VAL A 85 -7.64 5.50 -9.11
N ALA A 86 -7.30 5.83 -7.86
CA ALA A 86 -7.05 4.85 -6.80
C ALA A 86 -8.30 4.01 -6.46
N LYS A 87 -9.48 4.63 -6.41
CA LYS A 87 -10.75 3.90 -6.21
C LYS A 87 -10.98 2.85 -7.29
N ARG A 88 -10.81 3.22 -8.57
CA ARG A 88 -11.00 2.29 -9.70
C ARG A 88 -9.95 1.19 -9.71
N ALA A 89 -8.69 1.54 -9.43
CA ALA A 89 -7.60 0.59 -9.33
C ALA A 89 -7.85 -0.43 -8.21
N LEU A 90 -8.22 0.04 -7.02
CA LEU A 90 -8.53 -0.81 -5.87
C LEU A 90 -9.68 -1.78 -6.15
N ALA A 91 -10.77 -1.30 -6.76
CA ALA A 91 -11.90 -2.14 -7.15
C ALA A 91 -11.47 -3.27 -8.11
N GLU A 92 -10.58 -2.98 -9.06
CA GLU A 92 -10.06 -3.99 -9.99
C GLU A 92 -9.13 -4.99 -9.28
N MET A 93 -8.28 -4.54 -8.33
CA MET A 93 -7.41 -5.41 -7.54
C MET A 93 -8.23 -6.42 -6.72
N ILE A 94 -9.28 -5.93 -6.04
CA ILE A 94 -10.20 -6.78 -5.26
C ILE A 94 -10.95 -7.76 -6.17
N ARG A 95 -11.41 -7.31 -7.35
CA ARG A 95 -12.06 -8.19 -8.32
C ARG A 95 -11.15 -9.38 -8.73
N GLN A 96 -9.84 -9.14 -8.83
CA GLN A 96 -8.87 -10.17 -9.25
C GLN A 96 -8.55 -11.16 -8.15
N THR A 97 -8.39 -10.70 -6.92
CA THR A 97 -7.95 -11.54 -5.80
C THR A 97 -9.10 -12.12 -5.00
N GLY A 98 -10.26 -11.47 -4.97
CA GLY A 98 -11.37 -11.85 -4.10
C GLY A 98 -11.08 -11.57 -2.63
N VAL A 99 -11.75 -12.33 -1.75
CA VAL A 99 -11.57 -12.23 -0.29
C VAL A 99 -10.19 -12.70 0.14
N PRO A 100 -9.63 -12.12 1.22
CA PRO A 100 -8.33 -12.52 1.75
C PRO A 100 -8.27 -14.02 2.11
N GLN A 101 -7.18 -14.67 1.74
CA GLN A 101 -6.88 -16.06 2.06
C GLN A 101 -5.50 -16.14 2.73
N PHE A 102 -5.40 -16.98 3.75
CA PHE A 102 -4.20 -17.16 4.54
C PHE A 102 -3.83 -18.64 4.61
N ASP A 103 -2.55 -18.93 4.71
CA ASP A 103 -2.05 -20.27 5.00
C ASP A 103 -2.25 -20.66 6.49
N GLU A 104 -1.85 -21.87 6.84
CA GLU A 104 -1.93 -22.40 8.21
C GLU A 104 -1.07 -21.59 9.23
N GLN A 105 -0.12 -20.78 8.76
CA GLN A 105 0.76 -19.96 9.56
C GLN A 105 0.27 -18.51 9.67
N GLY A 106 -0.86 -18.18 9.03
CA GLY A 106 -1.43 -16.84 9.02
C GLY A 106 -0.75 -15.88 8.04
N ILE A 107 -0.02 -16.39 7.05
CA ILE A 107 0.59 -15.59 5.98
C ILE A 107 -0.43 -15.45 4.85
N MET A 108 -0.64 -14.22 4.39
CA MET A 108 -1.59 -13.97 3.30
C MET A 108 -1.05 -14.54 1.97
N GLU A 109 -1.81 -15.48 1.41
CA GLU A 109 -1.53 -16.07 0.10
C GLU A 109 -2.29 -15.35 -1.02
N LYS A 110 -3.43 -14.73 -0.72
CA LYS A 110 -4.26 -14.05 -1.70
C LYS A 110 -5.08 -12.93 -1.06
N GLY A 111 -5.22 -11.79 -1.76
CA GLY A 111 -6.05 -10.71 -1.26
C GLY A 111 -5.49 -9.31 -1.53
N VAL A 112 -6.04 -8.34 -0.79
CA VAL A 112 -5.62 -6.93 -0.87
C VAL A 112 -5.36 -6.38 0.54
N ILE A 113 -4.19 -5.80 0.75
CA ILE A 113 -3.84 -5.03 1.95
C ILE A 113 -3.69 -3.58 1.53
N VAL A 114 -4.65 -2.74 1.88
CA VAL A 114 -4.61 -1.31 1.56
C VAL A 114 -3.80 -0.58 2.62
N ARG A 115 -2.71 0.06 2.21
CA ARG A 115 -1.86 0.85 3.11
C ARG A 115 -2.28 2.30 3.11
N HIS A 116 -2.39 2.88 4.30
CA HIS A 116 -2.59 4.32 4.47
C HIS A 116 -1.57 4.89 5.44
N LEU A 117 -0.68 5.75 4.91
CA LEU A 117 0.27 6.51 5.72
C LEU A 117 -0.38 7.82 6.17
N LEU A 118 -0.57 7.96 7.48
CA LEU A 118 -1.02 9.23 8.05
C LEU A 118 0.04 10.31 7.82
N LEU A 119 -0.34 11.40 7.16
CA LEU A 119 0.50 12.57 6.99
C LEU A 119 0.21 13.63 8.07
N PRO A 120 1.22 14.42 8.48
CA PRO A 120 1.00 15.53 9.41
C PRO A 120 -0.05 16.52 8.88
N GLY A 121 -1.03 16.88 9.71
CA GLY A 121 -2.13 17.78 9.35
C GLY A 121 -3.28 17.13 8.57
N CYS A 122 -3.15 15.87 8.12
CA CYS A 122 -4.14 15.22 7.24
C CYS A 122 -5.10 14.26 7.98
N LEU A 123 -5.22 14.35 9.31
CA LEU A 123 -6.06 13.43 10.09
C LEU A 123 -7.53 13.39 9.63
N ARG A 124 -8.08 14.52 9.19
CA ARG A 124 -9.46 14.58 8.68
C ARG A 124 -9.63 13.75 7.41
N ASP A 125 -8.68 13.84 6.49
CA ASP A 125 -8.71 13.06 5.25
C ASP A 125 -8.45 11.58 5.53
N ALA A 126 -7.50 11.26 6.43
CA ALA A 126 -7.23 9.89 6.89
C ALA A 126 -8.49 9.20 7.45
N ARG A 127 -9.28 9.88 8.28
CA ARG A 127 -10.56 9.35 8.78
C ARG A 127 -11.57 9.10 7.65
N ARG A 128 -11.63 9.99 6.65
CA ARG A 128 -12.50 9.80 5.48
C ARG A 128 -12.05 8.60 4.65
N ILE A 129 -10.74 8.38 4.53
CA ILE A 129 -10.18 7.21 3.83
C ILE A 129 -10.56 5.92 4.56
N VAL A 130 -10.33 5.84 5.87
CA VAL A 130 -10.70 4.67 6.69
C VAL A 130 -12.19 4.38 6.56
N LYS A 131 -13.03 5.42 6.69
CA LYS A 131 -14.48 5.27 6.53
C LYS A 131 -14.86 4.76 5.15
N TYR A 132 -14.32 5.36 4.09
CA TYR A 132 -14.59 4.95 2.71
C TYR A 132 -14.21 3.49 2.47
N LEU A 133 -13.02 3.08 2.90
CA LEU A 133 -12.53 1.71 2.73
C LEU A 133 -13.41 0.71 3.47
N TYR A 134 -13.77 1.01 4.72
CA TYR A 134 -14.62 0.15 5.54
C TYR A 134 -16.05 0.04 4.98
N GLU A 135 -16.70 1.16 4.69
CA GLU A 135 -18.07 1.17 4.19
C GLU A 135 -18.22 0.56 2.79
N THR A 136 -17.14 0.62 1.98
CA THR A 136 -17.18 0.11 0.60
C THR A 136 -16.79 -1.36 0.51
N TYR A 137 -15.79 -1.80 1.29
CA TYR A 137 -15.19 -3.12 1.10
C TYR A 137 -15.28 -4.02 2.33
N GLY A 138 -15.43 -3.47 3.55
CA GLY A 138 -15.53 -4.26 4.78
C GLY A 138 -14.43 -5.32 4.87
N ASP A 139 -14.83 -6.57 5.00
CA ASP A 139 -13.95 -7.73 5.17
C ASP A 139 -13.27 -8.23 3.88
N GLN A 140 -13.51 -7.56 2.75
CA GLN A 140 -12.86 -7.92 1.49
C GLN A 140 -11.40 -7.45 1.40
N ILE A 141 -10.96 -6.61 2.34
CA ILE A 141 -9.61 -6.07 2.40
C ILE A 141 -9.07 -6.07 3.82
N TYR A 142 -7.74 -6.05 3.94
CA TYR A 142 -7.06 -5.61 5.15
C TYR A 142 -6.63 -4.16 5.00
N MET A 143 -6.64 -3.40 6.10
CA MET A 143 -6.07 -2.05 6.15
C MET A 143 -4.74 -2.08 6.89
N SER A 144 -3.74 -1.35 6.42
CA SER A 144 -2.49 -1.10 7.15
C SER A 144 -2.40 0.39 7.44
N LEU A 145 -2.65 0.77 8.70
CA LEU A 145 -2.56 2.15 9.15
C LEU A 145 -1.13 2.43 9.63
N MET A 146 -0.46 3.37 8.97
CA MET A 146 0.96 3.65 9.21
C MET A 146 1.18 5.07 9.73
N ASN A 147 2.13 5.21 10.66
CA ASN A 147 2.55 6.51 11.24
C ASN A 147 4.01 6.86 10.95
N GLN A 148 4.70 6.05 10.15
CA GLN A 148 6.15 6.15 9.91
C GLN A 148 6.56 7.25 8.92
N TYR A 149 5.79 8.36 8.87
CA TYR A 149 6.18 9.50 8.07
C TYR A 149 7.45 10.16 8.61
N THR A 150 8.47 10.27 7.77
CA THR A 150 9.71 10.99 8.05
C THR A 150 9.88 12.12 7.04
N PRO A 151 10.03 13.39 7.50
CA PRO A 151 10.32 14.50 6.60
C PRO A 151 11.65 14.27 5.86
N LEU A 152 11.63 14.39 4.54
CA LEU A 152 12.86 14.30 3.73
C LEU A 152 13.69 15.58 3.87
N ASP A 153 15.02 15.47 3.82
CA ASP A 153 15.92 16.63 3.85
C ASP A 153 15.71 17.55 2.64
N THR A 154 15.31 16.99 1.50
CA THR A 154 14.99 17.71 0.26
C THR A 154 13.63 18.41 0.29
N LEU A 155 12.86 18.28 1.37
CA LEU A 155 11.52 18.88 1.49
C LEU A 155 11.62 20.41 1.48
N ASN A 156 10.85 21.06 0.59
CA ASN A 156 10.65 22.50 0.66
C ASN A 156 9.76 22.86 1.85
N ARG A 157 10.39 23.21 2.97
CA ARG A 157 9.74 23.49 4.27
C ARG A 157 8.92 24.78 4.27
N GLU A 158 9.21 25.72 3.38
CA GLU A 158 8.43 26.95 3.23
C GLU A 158 7.13 26.66 2.51
N LYS A 159 7.17 25.82 1.49
CA LYS A 159 5.98 25.42 0.71
C LYS A 159 5.09 24.41 1.46
N TYR A 160 5.69 23.53 2.26
CA TYR A 160 5.00 22.44 2.96
C TYR A 160 5.39 22.41 4.45
N PRO A 161 5.08 23.46 5.23
CA PRO A 161 5.50 23.56 6.63
C PRO A 161 4.89 22.46 7.52
N GLU A 162 3.71 21.93 7.17
CA GLU A 162 3.07 20.83 7.87
C GLU A 162 3.87 19.53 7.70
N LEU A 163 4.41 19.26 6.51
CA LEU A 163 5.19 18.06 6.22
C LEU A 163 6.62 18.10 6.80
N ALA A 164 7.07 19.26 7.30
CA ALA A 164 8.34 19.38 8.01
C ALA A 164 8.32 18.77 9.42
N LYS A 165 7.17 18.25 9.86
CA LYS A 165 6.96 17.65 11.18
C LYS A 165 6.68 16.15 11.04
N LYS A 166 7.02 15.38 12.09
CA LYS A 166 6.56 13.99 12.21
C LYS A 166 5.08 13.94 12.60
N VAL A 167 4.43 12.82 12.32
CA VAL A 167 3.11 12.53 12.87
C VAL A 167 3.24 12.37 14.39
N THR A 168 2.36 13.02 15.14
CA THR A 168 2.35 12.85 16.60
C THR A 168 1.65 11.55 16.96
N LYS A 169 2.13 10.89 18.04
CA LYS A 169 1.46 9.69 18.58
C LYS A 169 -0.02 9.94 18.82
N LYS A 170 -0.38 11.08 19.40
CA LYS A 170 -1.77 11.46 19.67
C LYS A 170 -2.63 11.49 18.38
N ALA A 171 -2.10 12.02 17.27
CA ALA A 171 -2.85 12.07 16.01
C ALA A 171 -3.07 10.66 15.44
N TYR A 172 -2.08 9.79 15.57
CA TYR A 172 -2.18 8.41 15.15
C TYR A 172 -3.16 7.61 16.02
N ASP A 173 -3.05 7.71 17.35
CA ASP A 173 -3.96 7.07 18.30
C ASP A 173 -5.43 7.46 17.98
N VAL A 174 -5.68 8.74 17.71
CA VAL A 174 -7.02 9.23 17.31
C VAL A 174 -7.51 8.61 15.99
N LEU A 175 -6.63 8.31 15.04
CA LEU A 175 -7.00 7.59 13.80
C LEU A 175 -7.32 6.13 14.08
N VAL A 176 -6.52 5.48 14.91
CA VAL A 176 -6.71 4.08 15.33
C VAL A 176 -8.02 3.93 16.11
N ASP A 177 -8.25 4.78 17.12
CA ASP A 177 -9.50 4.81 17.88
C ASP A 177 -10.72 5.01 16.97
N TYR A 178 -10.58 5.87 15.96
CA TYR A 178 -11.65 6.08 14.96
C TYR A 178 -11.93 4.81 14.16
N ALA A 179 -10.90 4.08 13.72
CA ALA A 179 -11.06 2.84 12.99
C ALA A 179 -11.75 1.76 13.86
N ILE A 180 -11.32 1.61 15.12
CA ILE A 180 -11.90 0.68 16.09
C ILE A 180 -13.38 1.02 16.34
N ASN A 181 -13.70 2.29 16.61
CA ASN A 181 -15.08 2.74 16.86
C ASN A 181 -15.99 2.62 15.63
N LEU A 182 -15.41 2.59 14.42
CA LEU A 182 -16.14 2.32 13.18
C LEU A 182 -16.45 0.83 12.99
N GLY A 183 -15.75 -0.06 13.70
CA GLY A 183 -15.89 -1.51 13.61
C GLY A 183 -14.89 -2.18 12.66
N VAL A 184 -13.77 -1.54 12.38
CA VAL A 184 -12.71 -2.16 11.55
C VAL A 184 -12.00 -3.22 12.37
N GLU A 185 -12.13 -4.49 11.99
CA GLU A 185 -11.45 -5.63 12.62
C GLU A 185 -10.22 -6.09 11.84
N GLN A 186 -10.24 -5.96 10.51
CA GLN A 186 -9.15 -6.39 9.63
C GLN A 186 -8.16 -5.23 9.41
N ALA A 187 -7.33 -4.94 10.43
CA ALA A 187 -6.31 -3.89 10.32
C ALA A 187 -4.99 -4.27 10.98
N PHE A 188 -3.90 -3.91 10.31
CA PHE A 188 -2.55 -3.86 10.87
C PHE A 188 -2.29 -2.46 11.41
N ILE A 189 -1.95 -2.38 12.68
CA ILE A 189 -1.67 -1.13 13.40
C ILE A 189 -0.21 -1.16 13.83
N GLN A 190 0.49 -0.04 13.64
CA GLN A 190 1.88 0.08 14.09
C GLN A 190 1.92 0.50 15.56
N GLU A 191 2.53 -0.35 16.40
CA GLU A 191 2.79 -0.04 17.81
C GLU A 191 4.19 0.54 17.99
N GLY A 192 4.32 1.55 18.85
CA GLY A 192 5.61 2.14 19.23
C GLY A 192 6.16 3.19 18.25
N GLU A 193 7.45 3.54 18.46
CA GLU A 193 8.19 4.48 17.59
C GLU A 193 8.78 3.74 16.39
N THR A 194 7.96 3.44 15.39
CA THR A 194 8.38 2.73 14.17
C THR A 194 9.00 3.64 13.11
N ALA A 195 8.88 4.96 13.26
CA ALA A 195 9.45 5.92 12.32
C ALA A 195 10.94 6.16 12.59
N LYS A 196 11.79 5.14 12.32
CA LYS A 196 13.24 5.28 12.30
C LYS A 196 13.71 5.42 10.85
N GLU A 197 14.78 6.20 10.62
CA GLU A 197 15.42 6.37 9.29
C GLU A 197 15.82 5.05 8.63
N SER A 198 16.01 3.97 9.43
CA SER A 198 16.36 2.64 8.94
C SER A 198 15.31 1.96 8.03
N PHE A 199 14.11 2.52 7.88
CA PHE A 199 13.10 2.06 6.90
C PHE A 199 13.23 2.72 5.52
N ILE A 200 14.10 3.71 5.38
CA ILE A 200 14.48 4.27 4.09
C ILE A 200 15.71 3.48 3.64
N PRO A 201 15.63 2.64 2.59
CA PRO A 201 16.81 1.92 2.12
C PRO A 201 17.85 2.92 1.64
N ASP A 202 19.10 2.69 2.03
CA ASP A 202 20.24 3.37 1.41
C ASP A 202 20.28 2.95 -0.06
N PHE A 203 20.04 3.88 -0.97
CA PHE A 203 20.12 3.63 -2.41
C PHE A 203 21.60 3.62 -2.84
N SER A 204 22.38 2.71 -2.27
CA SER A 204 23.83 2.59 -2.51
C SER A 204 24.17 1.95 -3.85
N TYR A 205 23.17 1.54 -4.64
CA TYR A 205 23.34 0.77 -5.90
C TYR A 205 24.14 -0.53 -5.74
N GLU A 206 24.30 -1.06 -4.54
CA GLU A 206 24.90 -2.35 -4.32
C GLU A 206 23.92 -3.45 -4.79
N GLY A 207 24.32 -4.22 -5.78
CA GLY A 207 23.55 -5.35 -6.31
C GLY A 207 22.78 -5.06 -7.62
N VAL A 208 23.14 -3.98 -8.34
CA VAL A 208 22.64 -3.75 -9.70
C VAL A 208 23.70 -4.18 -10.71
#